data_917866bbc848d06a4eb43a298761eed8
#
_entry.id   917866bbc848d06a4eb43a298761eed8
#
_cell.length_a   1.000
_cell.length_b   1.000
_cell.length_c   1.000
_cell.angle_alpha   90.00
_cell.angle_beta   90.00
_cell.angle_gamma   90.00
#
_symmetry.space_group_name_H-M   'P 1'
#
loop_
_entity.id
_entity.type
_entity.pdbx_description
1 polymer ?
#
loop_
_entity_poly.entity_id
_entity_poly.type
_entity_poly.pdbx_seq_one_letter_code
_entity_poly.pdbx_strand_id
1 'polypeptide(L)'
;MKAVLIPGDGIGPEISASVESITKAMNLDIEWVKYRAGAEYAKETGEVWEPGLVDAIEEYKWALKGPTATPIGTGFRSVNVALRQKFSTYANVRPLRNFKGIDSKYENIDLVIIRENTEDLYKGIEYMLTDDIANGVKLITREASTRICRY
;
A
#
# COMPACT_ATOMS: atom_id res chain seq x y z
N MET A 1 -6.30 11.89 18.01
CA MET A 1 -5.38 11.91 16.82
C MET A 1 -6.20 11.60 15.57
N LYS A 2 -6.07 12.39 14.48
CA LYS A 2 -6.74 12.06 13.21
C LYS A 2 -5.86 11.16 12.36
N ALA A 3 -6.48 10.20 11.67
CA ALA A 3 -5.83 9.31 10.71
C ALA A 3 -6.77 9.01 9.54
N VAL A 4 -6.22 8.88 8.33
CA VAL A 4 -6.99 8.48 7.16
C VAL A 4 -7.27 6.98 7.20
N LEU A 5 -8.48 6.58 6.87
CA LEU A 5 -8.87 5.19 6.63
C LEU A 5 -9.33 5.02 5.19
N ILE A 6 -8.63 4.17 4.44
CA ILE A 6 -9.01 3.76 3.10
C ILE A 6 -9.44 2.29 3.19
N PRO A 7 -10.73 1.97 3.26
CA PRO A 7 -11.18 0.58 3.36
C PRO A 7 -10.72 -0.29 2.18
N GLY A 8 -10.70 0.28 0.97
CA GLY A 8 -10.34 -0.42 -0.25
C GLY A 8 -11.49 -1.26 -0.81
N ASP A 9 -11.12 -2.33 -1.55
CA ASP A 9 -12.06 -3.19 -2.29
C ASP A 9 -12.22 -4.58 -1.65
N GLY A 10 -13.24 -5.32 -2.07
CA GLY A 10 -13.44 -6.71 -1.70
C GLY A 10 -13.60 -6.91 -0.20
N ILE A 11 -12.64 -7.63 0.44
CA ILE A 11 -12.67 -7.87 1.89
C ILE A 11 -12.22 -6.64 2.71
N GLY A 12 -11.77 -5.58 2.05
CA GLY A 12 -11.22 -4.37 2.67
C GLY A 12 -12.16 -3.71 3.69
N PRO A 13 -13.42 -3.43 3.35
CA PRO A 13 -14.38 -2.84 4.27
C PRO A 13 -14.59 -3.66 5.55
N GLU A 14 -14.67 -4.99 5.45
CA GLU A 14 -14.88 -5.88 6.59
C GLU A 14 -13.68 -5.86 7.55
N ILE A 15 -12.46 -6.03 7.03
CA ILE A 15 -11.27 -6.01 7.86
C ILE A 15 -10.99 -4.61 8.45
N SER A 16 -11.33 -3.55 7.73
CA SER A 16 -11.23 -2.17 8.23
C SER A 16 -12.19 -1.93 9.39
N ALA A 17 -13.43 -2.40 9.29
CA ALA A 17 -14.41 -2.33 10.39
C ALA A 17 -13.93 -3.11 11.64
N SER A 18 -13.24 -4.23 11.43
CA SER A 18 -12.62 -4.98 12.54
C SER A 18 -11.54 -4.16 13.23
N VAL A 19 -10.70 -3.45 12.48
CA VAL A 19 -9.68 -2.55 13.05
C VAL A 19 -10.32 -1.38 13.82
N GLU A 20 -11.37 -0.75 13.28
CA GLU A 20 -12.12 0.30 13.99
C GLU A 20 -12.68 -0.22 15.33
N SER A 21 -13.22 -1.43 15.34
CA SER A 21 -13.75 -2.07 16.54
C SER A 21 -12.66 -2.35 17.57
N ILE A 22 -11.49 -2.85 17.14
CA ILE A 22 -10.35 -3.12 18.01
C ILE A 22 -9.80 -1.82 18.60
N THR A 23 -9.56 -0.80 17.79
CA THR A 23 -9.03 0.49 18.25
C THR A 23 -9.97 1.17 19.26
N LYS A 24 -11.29 1.06 19.03
CA LYS A 24 -12.30 1.52 19.97
C LYS A 24 -12.28 0.74 21.28
N ALA A 25 -12.20 -0.59 21.22
CA ALA A 25 -12.15 -1.44 22.43
C ALA A 25 -10.88 -1.20 23.26
N MET A 26 -9.77 -0.85 22.59
CA MET A 26 -8.50 -0.47 23.24
C MET A 26 -8.51 0.96 23.80
N ASN A 27 -9.59 1.73 23.65
CA ASN A 27 -9.70 3.14 23.99
C ASN A 27 -8.59 4.01 23.38
N LEU A 28 -8.18 3.70 22.15
CA LEU A 28 -7.22 4.53 21.43
C LEU A 28 -7.93 5.79 20.91
N ASP A 29 -7.32 6.95 21.17
CA ASP A 29 -7.83 8.25 20.69
C ASP A 29 -7.50 8.44 19.20
N ILE A 30 -8.17 7.67 18.35
CA ILE A 30 -8.03 7.75 16.89
C ILE A 30 -9.39 8.13 16.28
N GLU A 31 -9.43 9.26 15.60
CA GLU A 31 -10.54 9.69 14.75
C GLU A 31 -10.24 9.24 13.31
N TRP A 32 -10.96 8.24 12.81
CA TRP A 32 -10.82 7.74 11.45
C TRP A 32 -11.56 8.62 10.45
N VAL A 33 -10.83 9.28 9.53
CA VAL A 33 -11.39 10.03 8.41
C VAL A 33 -11.37 9.14 7.18
N LYS A 34 -12.55 8.72 6.71
CA LYS A 34 -12.69 7.73 5.63
C LYS A 34 -12.62 8.38 4.25
N TYR A 35 -11.88 7.73 3.36
CA TYR A 35 -11.82 8.05 1.93
C TYR A 35 -11.93 6.78 1.09
N ARG A 36 -12.56 6.90 -0.07
CA ARG A 36 -12.67 5.79 -1.02
C ARG A 36 -11.50 5.81 -1.99
N ALA A 37 -10.97 4.62 -2.29
CA ALA A 37 -9.99 4.40 -3.33
C ALA A 37 -9.99 2.93 -3.76
N GLY A 38 -9.66 2.66 -5.01
CA GLY A 38 -9.59 1.30 -5.53
C GLY A 38 -10.39 1.10 -6.81
N ALA A 39 -10.51 -0.16 -7.22
CA ALA A 39 -11.17 -0.52 -8.46
C ALA A 39 -12.67 -0.21 -8.47
N GLU A 40 -13.35 -0.40 -7.34
CA GLU A 40 -14.79 -0.12 -7.24
C GLU A 40 -15.05 1.38 -7.40
N TYR A 41 -14.30 2.22 -6.68
CA TYR A 41 -14.42 3.67 -6.81
C TYR A 41 -14.08 4.16 -8.22
N ALA A 42 -13.03 3.60 -8.81
CA ALA A 42 -12.60 3.93 -10.17
C ALA A 42 -13.65 3.54 -11.22
N LYS A 43 -14.34 2.43 -11.05
CA LYS A 43 -15.41 2.00 -11.94
C LYS A 43 -16.63 2.95 -11.90
N GLU A 44 -16.91 3.54 -10.73
CA GLU A 44 -18.03 4.48 -10.54
C GLU A 44 -17.72 5.88 -11.07
N THR A 45 -16.50 6.35 -10.85
CA THR A 45 -16.14 7.78 -11.03
C THR A 45 -15.11 8.06 -12.12
N GLY A 46 -14.37 7.04 -12.56
CA GLY A 46 -13.20 7.19 -13.44
C GLY A 46 -11.90 7.59 -12.70
N GLU A 47 -11.98 7.92 -11.42
CA GLU A 47 -10.85 8.37 -10.59
C GLU A 47 -10.31 7.24 -9.69
N VAL A 48 -9.01 7.19 -9.44
CA VAL A 48 -8.39 6.14 -8.61
C VAL A 48 -8.67 6.28 -7.12
N TRP A 49 -8.95 7.50 -6.67
CA TRP A 49 -9.31 7.83 -5.27
C TRP A 49 -10.16 9.07 -5.17
N GLU A 50 -10.83 9.20 -4.05
CA GLU A 50 -11.70 10.32 -3.72
C GLU A 50 -10.90 11.64 -3.60
N PRO A 51 -11.42 12.76 -4.13
CA PRO A 51 -10.83 14.07 -3.95
C PRO A 51 -10.59 14.40 -2.48
N GLY A 52 -9.44 15.04 -2.19
CA GLY A 52 -9.04 15.36 -0.82
C GLY A 52 -8.28 14.26 -0.07
N LEU A 53 -8.25 13.02 -0.58
CA LEU A 53 -7.49 11.93 0.07
C LEU A 53 -6.01 12.28 0.28
N VAL A 54 -5.38 12.81 -0.76
CA VAL A 54 -3.95 13.15 -0.73
C VAL A 54 -3.68 14.24 0.29
N ASP A 55 -4.49 15.30 0.29
CA ASP A 55 -4.37 16.44 1.21
C ASP A 55 -4.57 15.98 2.67
N ALA A 56 -5.55 15.11 2.92
CA ALA A 56 -5.79 14.54 4.25
C ALA A 56 -4.63 13.69 4.74
N ILE A 57 -3.99 12.88 3.87
CA ILE A 57 -2.80 12.12 4.25
C ILE A 57 -1.62 13.06 4.51
N GLU A 58 -1.46 14.12 3.72
CA GLU A 58 -0.42 15.13 3.93
C GLU A 58 -0.63 15.91 5.25
N GLU A 59 -1.88 16.18 5.62
CA GLU A 59 -2.21 16.87 6.88
C GLU A 59 -2.02 15.95 8.10
N TYR A 60 -2.64 14.76 8.09
CA TYR A 60 -2.67 13.89 9.27
C TYR A 60 -1.44 13.00 9.42
N LYS A 61 -0.63 12.82 8.36
CA LYS A 61 0.61 12.01 8.30
C LYS A 61 0.41 10.50 8.51
N TRP A 62 -0.81 10.04 8.81
CA TRP A 62 -1.14 8.65 9.06
C TRP A 62 -2.29 8.20 8.17
N ALA A 63 -2.12 7.04 7.56
CA ALA A 63 -3.17 6.39 6.79
C ALA A 63 -3.14 4.88 7.00
N LEU A 64 -4.29 4.29 7.30
CA LEU A 64 -4.52 2.86 7.23
C LEU A 64 -5.24 2.54 5.92
N LYS A 65 -4.67 1.64 5.12
CA LYS A 65 -5.23 1.24 3.85
C LYS A 65 -5.51 -0.26 3.81
N GLY A 66 -6.74 -0.61 3.54
CA GLY A 66 -7.15 -1.97 3.21
C GLY A 66 -6.66 -2.40 1.82
N PRO A 67 -6.93 -3.63 1.41
CA PRO A 67 -6.60 -4.14 0.08
C PRO A 67 -7.35 -3.36 -1.00
N THR A 68 -6.69 -3.16 -2.15
CA THR A 68 -7.30 -2.54 -3.33
C THR A 68 -7.06 -3.44 -4.54
N ALA A 69 -8.09 -3.67 -5.33
CA ALA A 69 -7.98 -4.37 -6.60
C ALA A 69 -7.41 -3.42 -7.67
N THR A 70 -6.65 -4.00 -8.60
CA THR A 70 -6.18 -3.28 -9.80
C THR A 70 -6.77 -4.00 -11.01
N PRO A 71 -7.65 -3.36 -11.79
CA PRO A 71 -8.20 -3.96 -13.00
C PRO A 71 -7.08 -4.29 -14.00
N ILE A 72 -7.09 -5.50 -14.53
CA ILE A 72 -6.12 -5.95 -15.55
C ILE A 72 -6.55 -5.40 -16.91
N GLY A 73 -5.59 -4.90 -17.70
CA GLY A 73 -5.81 -4.52 -19.10
C GLY A 73 -6.52 -3.19 -19.35
N THR A 74 -6.81 -2.40 -18.31
CA THR A 74 -7.55 -1.13 -18.42
C THR A 74 -6.66 0.11 -18.43
N GLY A 75 -5.32 -0.04 -18.39
CA GLY A 75 -4.38 1.08 -18.23
C GLY A 75 -4.44 1.76 -16.85
N PHE A 76 -5.21 1.19 -15.94
CA PHE A 76 -5.40 1.73 -14.59
C PHE A 76 -4.13 1.51 -13.74
N ARG A 77 -3.54 2.60 -13.25
CA ARG A 77 -2.44 2.51 -12.29
C ARG A 77 -2.93 1.95 -10.97
N SER A 78 -2.18 1.00 -10.41
CA SER A 78 -2.44 0.51 -9.06
C SER A 78 -2.44 1.65 -8.04
N VAL A 79 -3.51 1.78 -7.25
CA VAL A 79 -3.62 2.74 -6.14
C VAL A 79 -2.41 2.63 -5.21
N ASN A 80 -1.95 1.40 -4.93
CA ASN A 80 -0.78 1.16 -4.09
C ASN A 80 0.48 1.81 -4.66
N VAL A 81 0.73 1.62 -5.96
CA VAL A 81 1.91 2.20 -6.64
C VAL A 81 1.80 3.72 -6.69
N ALA A 82 0.63 4.25 -7.00
CA ALA A 82 0.39 5.68 -7.08
C ALA A 82 0.61 6.39 -5.72
N LEU A 83 0.08 5.83 -4.62
CA LEU A 83 0.29 6.36 -3.27
C LEU A 83 1.77 6.28 -2.84
N ARG A 84 2.46 5.16 -3.12
CA ARG A 84 3.89 5.00 -2.82
C ARG A 84 4.75 6.04 -3.52
N GLN A 85 4.45 6.31 -4.79
CA GLN A 85 5.17 7.32 -5.57
C GLN A 85 4.86 8.73 -5.05
N LYS A 86 3.58 9.04 -4.82
CA LYS A 86 3.13 10.36 -4.35
C LYS A 86 3.77 10.75 -3.02
N PHE A 87 3.81 9.83 -2.06
CA PHE A 87 4.33 10.08 -0.71
C PHE A 87 5.77 9.61 -0.50
N SER A 88 6.45 9.13 -1.55
CA SER A 88 7.81 8.59 -1.47
C SER A 88 7.97 7.57 -0.32
N THR A 89 6.98 6.69 -0.13
CA THR A 89 7.02 5.66 0.91
C THR A 89 7.96 4.52 0.48
N TYR A 90 9.25 4.80 0.51
CA TYR A 90 10.31 3.95 -0.05
C TYR A 90 10.60 2.69 0.77
N ALA A 91 10.38 2.72 2.07
CA ALA A 91 10.66 1.60 2.96
C ALA A 91 9.36 0.87 3.35
N ASN A 92 9.27 -0.41 3.01
CA ASN A 92 8.22 -1.30 3.47
C ASN A 92 8.79 -2.15 4.61
N VAL A 93 8.43 -1.80 5.84
CA VAL A 93 8.92 -2.43 7.07
C VAL A 93 7.99 -3.58 7.45
N ARG A 94 8.53 -4.80 7.50
CA ARG A 94 7.76 -6.03 7.77
C ARG A 94 8.35 -6.77 8.98
N PRO A 95 7.83 -6.55 10.18
CA PRO A 95 8.18 -7.39 11.33
C PRO A 95 7.55 -8.78 11.15
N LEU A 96 8.35 -9.81 11.36
CA LEU A 96 7.97 -11.22 11.26
C LEU A 96 8.34 -11.93 12.56
N ARG A 97 7.36 -12.58 13.16
CA ARG A 97 7.55 -13.29 14.43
C ARG A 97 6.74 -14.57 14.46
N ASN A 98 7.30 -15.63 15.04
CA ASN A 98 6.51 -16.80 15.39
C ASN A 98 5.49 -16.47 16.49
N PHE A 99 4.29 -16.99 16.33
CA PHE A 99 3.29 -16.98 17.39
C PHE A 99 3.30 -18.30 18.14
N LYS A 100 3.33 -18.23 19.47
CA LYS A 100 3.29 -19.42 20.33
C LYS A 100 1.98 -20.18 20.12
N GLY A 101 2.08 -21.49 19.87
CA GLY A 101 0.92 -22.37 19.67
C GLY A 101 0.46 -22.47 18.20
N ILE A 102 1.16 -21.84 17.25
CA ILE A 102 0.94 -22.02 15.81
C ILE A 102 2.11 -22.83 15.23
N ASP A 103 1.80 -23.94 14.57
CA ASP A 103 2.79 -24.75 13.88
C ASP A 103 3.44 -23.96 12.73
N SER A 104 4.76 -23.93 12.73
CA SER A 104 5.55 -23.24 11.73
C SER A 104 6.75 -24.10 11.36
N LYS A 105 7.17 -24.04 10.09
CA LYS A 105 8.37 -24.76 9.60
C LYS A 105 9.63 -24.36 10.34
N TYR A 106 9.72 -23.13 10.80
CA TYR A 106 10.86 -22.57 11.53
C TYR A 106 10.41 -22.05 12.88
N GLU A 107 11.25 -22.22 13.89
CA GLU A 107 11.00 -21.75 15.26
C GLU A 107 11.87 -20.54 15.59
N ASN A 108 11.47 -19.79 16.60
CA ASN A 108 12.22 -18.64 17.14
C ASN A 108 12.50 -17.52 16.11
N ILE A 109 11.61 -17.34 15.15
CA ILE A 109 11.69 -16.24 14.20
C ILE A 109 11.29 -14.95 14.91
N ASP A 110 12.20 -13.99 14.92
CA ASP A 110 11.96 -12.59 15.30
C ASP A 110 12.88 -11.72 14.45
N LEU A 111 12.37 -11.24 13.33
CA LEU A 111 13.14 -10.46 12.37
C LEU A 111 12.30 -9.36 11.73
N VAL A 112 12.97 -8.35 11.20
CA VAL A 112 12.34 -7.28 10.43
C VAL A 112 12.91 -7.26 9.02
N ILE A 113 12.05 -7.42 8.02
CA ILE A 113 12.42 -7.25 6.62
C ILE A 113 12.12 -5.81 6.21
N ILE A 114 13.14 -5.10 5.75
CA ILE A 114 13.01 -3.77 5.18
C ILE A 114 13.14 -3.88 3.67
N ARG A 115 12.05 -3.58 2.95
CA ARG A 115 11.98 -3.72 1.49
C ARG A 115 11.93 -2.35 0.83
N GLU A 116 12.78 -2.13 -0.18
CA GLU A 116 12.60 -1.01 -1.11
C GLU A 116 11.27 -1.14 -1.84
N ASN A 117 10.57 -0.04 -2.05
CA ASN A 117 9.17 -0.07 -2.43
C ASN A 117 8.78 0.91 -3.55
N THR A 118 9.74 1.65 -4.11
CA THR A 118 9.49 2.73 -5.10
C THR A 118 10.21 2.56 -6.43
N GLU A 119 11.19 1.67 -6.51
CA GLU A 119 11.95 1.34 -7.73
C GLU A 119 11.59 -0.05 -8.28
N ASP A 120 12.50 -0.67 -9.01
CA ASP A 120 12.29 -1.93 -9.71
C ASP A 120 11.20 -1.76 -10.80
N LEU A 121 10.36 -2.73 -11.02
CA LEU A 121 9.23 -2.69 -11.96
C LEU A 121 8.16 -1.64 -11.58
N TYR A 122 8.14 -1.16 -10.33
CA TYR A 122 7.20 -0.12 -9.89
C TYR A 122 7.42 1.24 -10.54
N LYS A 123 8.55 1.46 -11.24
CA LYS A 123 8.75 2.65 -12.07
C LYS A 123 7.84 2.67 -13.30
N GLY A 124 7.33 1.49 -13.72
CA GLY A 124 6.43 1.37 -14.88
C GLY A 124 7.11 1.76 -16.19
N ILE A 125 8.41 1.45 -16.34
CA ILE A 125 9.13 1.64 -17.59
C ILE A 125 8.92 0.39 -18.43
N GLU A 126 7.95 0.43 -19.29
CA GLU A 126 7.55 -0.68 -20.15
C GLU A 126 7.19 -0.16 -21.54
N TYR A 127 7.52 -0.94 -22.54
CA TYR A 127 7.23 -0.62 -23.95
C TYR A 127 7.11 -1.88 -24.80
N MET A 128 6.32 -1.79 -25.85
CA MET A 128 6.22 -2.82 -26.86
C MET A 128 7.38 -2.70 -27.85
N LEU A 129 8.09 -3.79 -28.11
CA LEU A 129 9.07 -3.88 -29.19
C LEU A 129 8.39 -4.24 -30.51
N THR A 130 7.42 -5.13 -30.46
CA THR A 130 6.51 -5.52 -31.51
C THR A 130 5.12 -5.75 -30.92
N ASP A 131 4.13 -6.09 -31.74
CA ASP A 131 2.78 -6.41 -31.27
C ASP A 131 2.76 -7.60 -30.29
N ASP A 132 3.76 -8.49 -30.38
CA ASP A 132 3.85 -9.71 -29.57
C ASP A 132 4.98 -9.68 -28.52
N ILE A 133 5.81 -8.63 -28.48
CA ILE A 133 6.98 -8.57 -27.61
C ILE A 133 6.93 -7.31 -26.75
N ALA A 134 6.79 -7.49 -25.44
CA ALA A 134 6.87 -6.40 -24.47
C ALA A 134 8.17 -6.45 -23.66
N ASN A 135 8.72 -5.28 -23.33
CA ASN A 135 9.82 -5.13 -22.39
C ASN A 135 9.38 -4.42 -21.12
N GLY A 136 9.83 -4.94 -19.97
CA GLY A 136 9.74 -4.28 -18.69
C GLY A 136 11.15 -4.04 -18.11
N VAL A 137 11.42 -2.82 -17.65
CA VAL A 137 12.73 -2.42 -17.14
C VAL A 137 12.72 -2.39 -15.61
N LYS A 138 13.63 -3.15 -15.00
CA LYS A 138 13.95 -3.03 -13.56
C LYS A 138 14.95 -1.90 -13.38
N LEU A 139 14.46 -0.76 -12.87
CA LEU A 139 15.32 0.36 -12.53
C LEU A 139 15.81 0.25 -11.10
N ILE A 140 17.12 0.24 -10.90
CA ILE A 140 17.77 0.20 -9.60
C ILE A 140 18.82 1.29 -9.56
N THR A 141 18.64 2.29 -8.69
CA THR A 141 19.59 3.39 -8.54
C THR A 141 20.47 3.22 -7.30
N ARG A 142 21.65 3.83 -7.35
CA ARG A 142 22.53 3.91 -6.17
C ARG A 142 21.87 4.68 -5.03
N GLU A 143 21.12 5.72 -5.35
CA GLU A 143 20.42 6.55 -4.37
C GLU A 143 19.40 5.73 -3.58
N ALA A 144 18.46 5.05 -4.25
CA ALA A 144 17.45 4.23 -3.59
C ALA A 144 18.06 3.04 -2.84
N SER A 145 19.07 2.38 -3.43
CA SER A 145 19.80 1.30 -2.77
C SER A 145 20.50 1.78 -1.49
N THR A 146 21.16 2.93 -1.53
CA THR A 146 21.81 3.51 -0.36
C THR A 146 20.79 3.91 0.70
N ARG A 147 19.67 4.53 0.29
CA ARG A 147 18.61 4.98 1.19
C ARG A 147 18.00 3.82 1.95
N ILE A 148 17.65 2.72 1.27
CA ILE A 148 17.05 1.57 1.92
C ILE A 148 18.03 0.82 2.83
N CYS A 149 19.32 0.78 2.48
CA CYS A 149 20.34 0.16 3.33
C CYS A 149 20.68 0.97 4.58
N ARG A 150 20.36 2.25 4.62
CA ARG A 150 20.57 3.13 5.78
C ARG A 150 19.38 3.16 6.73
N TYR A 151 18.24 2.65 6.31
CA TYR A 151 17.03 2.58 7.14
C TYR A 151 17.22 1.61 8.30
#